data_d6fdb28921ad13a46c1c85b4e08ff6ba
#
_entry.id   d6fdb28921ad13a46c1c85b4e08ff6ba
#
_cell.length_a   1.000
_cell.length_b   1.000
_cell.length_c   1.000
_cell.angle_alpha   90.00
_cell.angle_beta   90.00
_cell.angle_gamma   90.00
#
_symmetry.space_group_name_H-M   'P 1'
#
loop_
_entity.id
_entity.type
_entity.pdbx_description
1 polymer ?
#
loop_
_entity_poly.entity_id
_entity_poly.type
_entity_poly.pdbx_seq_one_letter_code
_entity_poly.pdbx_strand_id
1 'polypeptide(L)' 'MTVIDEQEALKRRLAELKTEHRDLDIAIDALINSGNYNNLQLQRLKKRKLVLKDYIFLTENALLPDIIA' A
#
# COMPACT_ATOMS: atom_id res chain seq x y z
N MET A 1 12.07 -3.38 -23.82
CA MET A 1 10.92 -2.76 -23.14
C MET A 1 10.91 -1.28 -23.36
N THR A 2 9.74 -0.72 -23.55
CA THR A 2 9.58 0.71 -23.76
C THR A 2 9.26 1.39 -22.43
N VAL A 3 9.44 2.72 -22.38
CA VAL A 3 9.09 3.51 -21.21
C VAL A 3 7.59 3.37 -20.87
N ILE A 4 6.76 3.21 -21.89
CA ILE A 4 5.32 3.00 -21.72
C ILE A 4 5.05 1.73 -20.94
N ASP A 5 5.77 0.66 -21.25
CA ASP A 5 5.62 -0.62 -20.55
C ASP A 5 6.01 -0.48 -19.08
N GLU A 6 7.06 0.28 -18.79
CA GLU A 6 7.49 0.53 -17.42
C GLU A 6 6.44 1.31 -16.64
N GLN A 7 5.85 2.32 -17.26
CA GLN A 7 4.79 3.10 -16.61
C GLN A 7 3.55 2.25 -16.36
N GLU A 8 3.18 1.41 -17.31
CA GLU A 8 2.04 0.52 -17.14
C GLU A 8 2.28 -0.47 -16.00
N ALA A 9 3.50 -0.99 -15.90
CA ALA A 9 3.86 -1.88 -14.80
C ALA A 9 3.78 -1.17 -13.44
N LEU A 10 4.25 0.07 -13.36
CA LEU A 10 4.17 0.86 -12.14
C LEU A 10 2.73 1.18 -11.76
N LYS A 11 1.89 1.52 -12.73
CA LYS A 11 0.47 1.79 -12.47
C LYS A 11 -0.23 0.55 -11.92
N ARG A 12 0.08 -0.61 -12.49
CA ARG A 12 -0.48 -1.87 -12.01
C ARG A 12 -0.01 -2.17 -10.61
N ARG A 13 1.28 -1.98 -10.36
CA ARG A 13 1.85 -2.18 -9.02
C ARG A 13 1.20 -1.26 -8.01
N LEU A 14 0.99 0.00 -8.38
CA LEU A 14 0.33 0.98 -7.51
C LEU A 14 -1.09 0.53 -7.16
N ALA A 15 -1.84 0.06 -8.14
CA ALA A 15 -3.20 -0.42 -7.91
C ALA A 15 -3.21 -1.62 -6.94
N GLU A 16 -2.27 -2.54 -7.11
CA GLU A 16 -2.13 -3.69 -6.23
C GLU A 16 -1.80 -3.26 -4.80
N LEU A 17 -0.87 -2.33 -4.65
CA LEU A 17 -0.48 -1.83 -3.34
C LEU A 17 -1.65 -1.13 -2.63
N LYS A 18 -2.41 -0.34 -3.36
CA LYS A 18 -3.58 0.34 -2.79
C LYS A 18 -4.65 -0.65 -2.36
N THR A 19 -4.86 -1.70 -3.13
CA THR A 19 -5.81 -2.75 -2.78
C THR A 19 -5.36 -3.46 -1.51
N GLU A 20 -4.10 -3.85 -1.41
CA GLU A 20 -3.56 -4.47 -0.20
C GLU A 20 -3.70 -3.57 1.01
N HIS A 21 -3.39 -2.29 0.85
CA HIS A 21 -3.49 -1.32 1.94
C HIS A 21 -4.93 -1.22 2.43
N ARG A 22 -5.87 -1.14 1.51
CA ARG A 22 -7.29 -1.08 1.85
C ARG A 22 -7.75 -2.35 2.55
N ASP A 23 -7.34 -3.50 2.05
CA ASP A 23 -7.71 -4.79 2.65
C ASP A 23 -7.16 -4.90 4.06
N LEU A 24 -5.95 -4.41 4.31
CA LEU A 24 -5.37 -4.39 5.64
C LEU A 24 -6.12 -3.46 6.57
N ASP A 25 -6.54 -2.29 6.09
CA ASP A 25 -7.35 -1.37 6.89
C ASP A 25 -8.64 -2.06 7.36
N ILE A 26 -9.32 -2.73 6.45
CA ILE A 26 -10.55 -3.45 6.75
C ILE A 26 -10.28 -4.57 7.75
N ALA A 27 -9.20 -5.31 7.56
CA ALA A 27 -8.83 -6.41 8.45
C ALA A 27 -8.50 -5.91 9.85
N ILE A 28 -7.77 -4.79 9.95
CA ILE A 28 -7.42 -4.19 11.24
C ILE A 28 -8.68 -3.73 11.97
N ASP A 29 -9.58 -3.06 11.27
CA ASP A 29 -10.84 -2.60 11.86
C ASP A 29 -11.68 -3.77 12.36
N ALA A 30 -11.79 -4.82 11.55
CA ALA A 30 -12.52 -6.02 11.93
C ALA A 30 -11.92 -6.68 13.16
N LEU A 31 -10.59 -6.73 13.22
CA LEU A 31 -9.88 -7.33 14.35
C LEU A 31 -10.13 -6.55 15.64
N ILE A 32 -10.01 -5.23 15.57
CA ILE A 32 -10.25 -4.36 16.73
C ILE A 32 -11.70 -4.48 17.19
N ASN A 33 -12.63 -4.46 16.26
CA ASN A 33 -14.06 -4.54 16.58
C ASN A 33 -14.47 -5.89 17.16
N SER A 34 -13.72 -6.94 16.89
CA SER A 34 -13.99 -8.27 17.44
C SER A 34 -13.77 -8.31 18.96
N GLY A 35 -12.94 -7.41 19.49
CA GLY A 35 -12.60 -7.38 20.91
C GLY A 35 -11.76 -8.55 21.39
N ASN A 36 -11.42 -9.47 20.50
CA ASN A 36 -10.67 -10.67 20.84
C ASN A 36 -9.48 -10.80 19.91
N TYR A 37 -8.44 -10.02 20.18
CA TYR A 37 -7.25 -10.03 19.33
C TYR A 37 -5.99 -10.02 20.17
N ASN A 38 -4.93 -10.53 19.57
CA ASN A 38 -3.59 -10.52 20.13
C ASN A 38 -2.91 -9.21 19.74
N ASN A 39 -2.34 -8.50 20.72
CA ASN A 39 -1.65 -7.23 20.45
C ASN A 39 -0.50 -7.39 19.45
N LEU A 40 0.21 -8.51 19.51
CA LEU A 40 1.29 -8.77 18.56
C LEU A 40 0.77 -8.89 17.13
N GLN A 41 -0.36 -9.57 16.97
CA GLN A 41 -1.00 -9.69 15.66
C GLN A 41 -1.42 -8.32 15.13
N LEU A 42 -2.04 -7.52 15.97
CA LEU A 42 -2.47 -6.18 15.59
C LEU A 42 -1.27 -5.32 15.17
N GLN A 43 -0.18 -5.37 15.94
CA GLN A 43 1.02 -4.61 15.62
C GLN A 43 1.65 -5.03 14.31
N ARG A 44 1.64 -6.32 14.01
CA ARG A 44 2.15 -6.83 12.74
C ARG A 44 1.35 -6.30 11.55
N LEU A 45 0.04 -6.28 11.69
CA LEU A 45 -0.84 -5.77 10.64
C LEU A 45 -0.64 -4.27 10.44
N LYS A 46 -0.53 -3.51 11.53
CA LYS A 46 -0.27 -2.07 11.46
C LYS A 46 1.08 -1.78 10.81
N LYS A 47 2.10 -2.56 11.16
CA LYS A 47 3.43 -2.40 10.57
C LYS A 47 3.39 -2.67 9.06
N ARG A 48 2.70 -3.74 8.66
CA ARG A 48 2.54 -4.05 7.23
C ARG A 48 1.84 -2.92 6.49
N LYS A 49 0.81 -2.34 7.11
CA LYS A 49 0.10 -1.21 6.55
C LYS A 49 1.03 -0.01 6.31
N LEU A 50 1.91 0.29 7.28
CA LEU A 50 2.88 1.37 7.13
C LEU A 50 3.87 1.10 5.99
N VAL A 51 4.33 -0.12 5.87
CA VAL A 51 5.24 -0.51 4.78
C VAL A 51 4.55 -0.32 3.43
N LEU A 52 3.29 -0.73 3.31
CA LEU A 52 2.53 -0.55 2.08
C LEU A 52 2.33 0.92 1.76
N LYS A 53 2.06 1.73 2.76
CA LYS A 53 1.91 3.17 2.56
C LYS A 53 3.20 3.79 2.00
N ASP A 54 4.35 3.37 2.51
CA ASP A 54 5.64 3.82 1.99
C ASP A 54 5.82 3.42 0.54
N TYR A 55 5.51 2.18 0.20
CA TYR A 55 5.63 1.71 -1.19
C TYR A 55 4.68 2.44 -2.12
N ILE A 56 3.47 2.74 -1.66
CA ILE A 56 2.50 3.52 -2.43
C ILE A 56 3.10 4.91 -2.72
N PHE A 57 3.63 5.56 -1.70
CA PHE A 57 4.23 6.88 -1.85
C PHE A 57 5.39 6.85 -2.85
N LEU A 58 6.29 5.88 -2.74
CA LEU A 58 7.43 5.76 -3.65
C LEU A 58 6.98 5.47 -5.08
N THR A 59 5.98 4.62 -5.24
CA THR A 59 5.47 4.27 -6.57
C THR A 59 4.76 5.46 -7.21
N GLU A 60 3.98 6.20 -6.45
CA GLU A 60 3.34 7.40 -6.93
C GLU A 60 4.37 8.44 -7.38
N ASN A 61 5.43 8.62 -6.60
CA ASN A 61 6.51 9.53 -6.97
C ASN A 61 7.21 9.10 -8.25
N ALA A 62 7.38 7.80 -8.44
CA ALA A 62 7.99 7.28 -9.66
C ALA A 62 7.13 7.51 -10.90
N LEU A 63 5.80 7.63 -10.71
CA LEU A 63 4.87 7.87 -11.81
C LEU A 63 4.66 9.35 -12.11
N LEU A 64 5.03 10.24 -11.19
CA LEU A 64 4.86 11.66 -11.41
C LEU A 64 5.78 12.13 -12.55
N PRO A 65 5.27 13.02 -13.42
CA PRO A 65 6.15 13.60 -14.42
C PRO A 65 7.27 14.37 -13.72
N ASP A 66 8.44 14.31 -14.31
CA ASP A 66 9.60 14.98 -13.78
C ASP A 66 9.52 16.48 -14.08
N ILE A 67 8.46 17.09 -13.62
CA ILE A 67 8.24 18.52 -13.77
C ILE A 67 8.62 19.15 -12.46
N ILE A 68 9.66 19.89 -12.50
CA ILE A 68 10.06 20.66 -11.35
C ILE A 68 9.48 22.05 -11.52
N ALA A 69 8.61 22.37 -10.62
CA ALA A 69 8.04 23.70 -10.62
C ALA A 69 9.12 24.74 -10.30
#